data_f88f75658637e90d4304871b08e4cce5
#
_entry.id   f88f75658637e90d4304871b08e4cce5
#
_cell.length_a   1.000
_cell.length_b   1.000
_cell.length_c   1.000
_cell.angle_alpha   90.00
_cell.angle_beta   90.00
_cell.angle_gamma   90.00
#
_symmetry.space_group_name_H-M   'P 1'
#
loop_
_entity.id
_entity.type
_entity.pdbx_description
1 polymer ?
#
loop_
_entity_poly.entity_id
_entity_poly.type
_entity_poly.pdbx_seq_one_letter_code
_entity_poly.pdbx_strand_id
1 'polypeptide(L)'
;MDNMDESVEPVDNPKPNGEEYHVERQIGFLLRQANQRHVAIFAGMMGDRLTTTQWAALSKLREIQPSSQNQLGRETAMDVATIKGVVDRLVARGLVQTEADPKDGRRLVLCLTDEGQSTIARNIEAAVTVTDETLSPLTSAERMMLLELLKKIC
;
A
#
# COMPACT_ATOMS: atom_id res chain seq x y z
N MET A 1 15.28 45.14 7.24
CA MET A 1 14.94 43.75 7.63
C MET A 1 14.06 43.23 6.52
N ASP A 2 14.72 42.62 5.53
CA ASP A 2 14.06 42.19 4.30
C ASP A 2 13.34 40.87 4.51
N ASN A 3 12.03 40.87 4.29
CA ASN A 3 11.24 39.68 4.08
C ASN A 3 11.54 39.17 2.68
N MET A 4 12.32 38.11 2.57
CA MET A 4 12.37 37.31 1.35
C MET A 4 11.11 36.44 1.31
N ASP A 5 10.11 36.98 0.61
CA ASP A 5 8.99 36.23 0.09
C ASP A 5 9.53 35.36 -1.06
N GLU A 6 9.94 34.13 -0.75
CA GLU A 6 10.17 33.11 -1.78
C GLU A 6 8.82 32.67 -2.32
N SER A 7 8.26 33.46 -3.22
CA SER A 7 7.19 33.01 -4.09
C SER A 7 7.73 31.89 -4.98
N VAL A 8 7.45 30.65 -4.55
CA VAL A 8 7.59 29.48 -5.43
C VAL A 8 6.68 29.73 -6.63
N GLU A 9 7.28 30.07 -7.77
CA GLU A 9 6.56 30.19 -9.02
C GLU A 9 5.80 28.87 -9.25
N PRO A 10 4.50 28.92 -9.59
CA PRO A 10 3.76 27.72 -9.97
C PRO A 10 4.47 27.12 -11.18
N VAL A 11 4.81 25.83 -11.09
CA VAL A 11 5.29 25.06 -12.22
C VAL A 11 4.25 25.23 -13.32
N ASP A 12 4.59 26.04 -14.31
CA ASP A 12 3.73 26.29 -15.48
C ASP A 12 3.54 24.95 -16.18
N ASN A 13 2.39 24.34 -15.92
CA ASN A 13 1.98 23.14 -16.62
C ASN A 13 1.53 23.62 -18.00
N PRO A 14 2.32 23.44 -19.07
CA PRO A 14 2.00 24.02 -20.37
C PRO A 14 0.62 23.54 -20.78
N LYS A 15 -0.28 24.48 -21.06
CA LYS A 15 -1.61 24.16 -21.58
C LYS A 15 -1.41 23.36 -22.87
N PRO A 16 -2.07 22.21 -23.04
CA PRO A 16 -1.81 21.35 -24.18
C PRO A 16 -2.28 22.01 -25.48
N ASN A 17 -1.37 22.64 -26.18
CA ASN A 17 -1.44 22.67 -27.62
C ASN A 17 -1.04 21.26 -28.05
N GLY A 18 -1.94 20.49 -28.70
CA GLY A 18 -1.89 19.05 -28.93
C GLY A 18 -0.58 18.39 -29.40
N GLU A 19 0.52 19.12 -29.48
CA GLU A 19 1.84 18.67 -29.91
C GLU A 19 2.84 18.44 -28.76
N GLU A 20 2.53 18.84 -27.48
CA GLU A 20 3.47 18.72 -26.34
C GLU A 20 3.02 17.77 -25.21
N TYR A 21 1.96 17.01 -25.41
CA TYR A 21 1.54 16.03 -24.43
C TYR A 21 2.42 14.77 -24.49
N HIS A 22 3.25 14.59 -23.47
CA HIS A 22 4.08 13.39 -23.28
C HIS A 22 3.54 12.58 -22.13
N VAL A 23 3.00 11.40 -22.41
CA VAL A 23 2.44 10.49 -21.39
C VAL A 23 3.49 10.11 -20.33
N GLU A 24 4.76 10.01 -20.73
CA GLU A 24 5.89 9.66 -19.86
C GLU A 24 6.15 10.70 -18.77
N ARG A 25 5.67 11.92 -18.94
CA ARG A 25 5.76 13.01 -17.96
C ARG A 25 4.56 13.10 -17.03
N GLN A 26 3.52 12.29 -17.29
CA GLN A 26 2.30 12.34 -16.49
C GLN A 26 2.45 11.52 -15.21
N ILE A 27 1.95 12.08 -14.09
CA ILE A 27 2.07 11.44 -12.79
C ILE A 27 1.44 10.05 -12.76
N GLY A 28 0.30 9.84 -13.41
CA GLY A 28 -0.36 8.54 -13.48
C GLY A 28 0.50 7.48 -14.18
N PHE A 29 1.24 7.87 -15.20
CA PHE A 29 2.18 6.97 -15.89
C PHE A 29 3.37 6.62 -15.00
N LEU A 30 3.96 7.62 -14.35
CA LEU A 30 5.09 7.44 -13.45
C LEU A 30 4.72 6.57 -12.22
N LEU A 31 3.56 6.80 -11.62
CA LEU A 31 3.05 5.97 -10.52
C LEU A 31 2.83 4.53 -10.96
N ARG A 32 2.30 4.30 -12.17
CA ARG A 32 2.13 2.95 -12.72
C ARG A 32 3.46 2.25 -12.92
N GLN A 33 4.47 2.93 -13.48
CA GLN A 33 5.81 2.37 -13.66
C GLN A 33 6.47 2.05 -12.30
N ALA A 34 6.39 2.98 -11.35
CA ALA A 34 6.91 2.77 -9.99
C ALA A 34 6.23 1.56 -9.32
N ASN A 35 4.90 1.43 -9.47
CA ASN A 35 4.17 0.29 -8.94
C ASN A 35 4.56 -1.04 -9.63
N GLN A 36 4.77 -1.06 -10.95
CA GLN A 36 5.24 -2.25 -11.65
C GLN A 36 6.60 -2.71 -11.13
N ARG A 37 7.54 -1.78 -10.93
CA ARG A 37 8.83 -2.06 -10.32
C ARG A 37 8.67 -2.63 -8.91
N HIS A 38 7.87 -1.98 -8.08
CA HIS A 38 7.61 -2.42 -6.70
C HIS A 38 7.03 -3.84 -6.66
N VAL A 39 6.01 -4.12 -7.46
CA VAL A 39 5.37 -5.45 -7.51
C VAL A 39 6.35 -6.54 -7.95
N ALA A 40 7.23 -6.25 -8.92
CA ALA A 40 8.23 -7.21 -9.38
C ALA A 40 9.26 -7.52 -8.27
N ILE A 41 9.77 -6.51 -7.56
CA ILE A 41 10.67 -6.67 -6.41
C ILE A 41 9.97 -7.47 -5.31
N PHE A 42 8.74 -7.09 -4.98
CA PHE A 42 7.93 -7.77 -3.97
C PHE A 42 7.76 -9.26 -4.29
N ALA A 43 7.37 -9.60 -5.51
CA ALA A 43 7.18 -10.97 -5.94
C ALA A 43 8.46 -11.81 -5.91
N GLY A 44 9.62 -11.18 -6.13
CA GLY A 44 10.92 -11.83 -6.07
C GLY A 44 11.46 -12.08 -4.66
N MET A 45 11.00 -11.31 -3.68
CA MET A 45 11.56 -11.31 -2.32
C MET A 45 10.59 -11.84 -1.26
N MET A 46 9.29 -11.64 -1.46
CA MET A 46 8.28 -12.03 -0.47
C MET A 46 8.04 -13.53 -0.49
N GLY A 47 8.05 -14.13 0.70
CA GLY A 47 7.73 -15.54 0.92
C GLY A 47 6.23 -15.84 0.83
N ASP A 48 5.91 -17.12 1.01
CA ASP A 48 4.53 -17.63 1.09
C ASP A 48 3.63 -17.27 -0.11
N ARG A 49 4.22 -16.87 -1.24
CA ARG A 49 3.48 -16.42 -2.46
C ARG A 49 2.41 -15.35 -2.15
N LEU A 50 2.72 -14.46 -1.24
CA LEU A 50 1.86 -13.32 -0.91
C LEU A 50 1.89 -12.29 -2.04
N THR A 51 0.73 -11.71 -2.35
CA THR A 51 0.65 -10.51 -3.19
C THR A 51 0.78 -9.26 -2.33
N THR A 52 1.07 -8.12 -2.96
CA THR A 52 1.14 -6.82 -2.26
C THR A 52 -0.15 -6.50 -1.50
N THR A 53 -1.32 -6.78 -2.09
CA THR A 53 -2.63 -6.57 -1.47
C THR A 53 -2.90 -7.53 -0.32
N GLN A 54 -2.50 -8.79 -0.44
CA GLN A 54 -2.61 -9.78 0.64
C GLN A 54 -1.71 -9.40 1.83
N TRP A 55 -0.49 -8.98 1.56
CA TRP A 55 0.43 -8.51 2.59
C TRP A 55 -0.10 -7.27 3.31
N ALA A 56 -0.60 -6.28 2.55
CA ALA A 56 -1.20 -5.08 3.12
C ALA A 56 -2.40 -5.42 4.03
N ALA A 57 -3.29 -6.32 3.58
CA ALA A 57 -4.43 -6.75 4.36
C ALA A 57 -4.04 -7.49 5.63
N LEU A 58 -3.09 -8.45 5.56
CA LEU A 58 -2.60 -9.19 6.73
C LEU A 58 -1.92 -8.26 7.74
N SER A 59 -1.02 -7.39 7.27
CA SER A 59 -0.28 -6.46 8.12
C SER A 59 -1.21 -5.47 8.82
N LYS A 60 -2.19 -4.92 8.09
CA LYS A 60 -3.15 -3.99 8.68
C LYS A 60 -4.11 -4.71 9.64
N LEU A 61 -4.59 -5.90 9.28
CA LEU A 61 -5.45 -6.68 10.18
C LEU A 61 -4.76 -7.00 11.50
N ARG A 62 -3.46 -7.26 11.51
CA ARG A 62 -2.69 -7.45 12.75
C ARG A 62 -2.77 -6.25 13.69
N GLU A 63 -2.83 -5.04 13.13
CA GLU A 63 -2.90 -3.80 13.92
C GLU A 63 -4.30 -3.51 14.47
N ILE A 64 -5.36 -3.84 13.68
CA ILE A 64 -6.72 -3.37 13.96
C ILE A 64 -7.72 -4.47 14.32
N GLN A 65 -7.29 -5.74 14.33
CA GLN A 65 -8.19 -6.86 14.65
C GLN A 65 -8.77 -6.80 16.08
N PRO A 66 -10.00 -7.26 16.29
CA PRO A 66 -10.96 -7.73 15.29
C PRO A 66 -11.54 -6.59 14.44
N SER A 67 -11.69 -6.78 13.16
CA SER A 67 -12.10 -5.72 12.22
C SER A 67 -13.11 -6.21 11.20
N SER A 68 -14.06 -5.36 10.81
CA SER A 68 -14.93 -5.66 9.68
C SER A 68 -14.18 -5.58 8.34
N GLN A 69 -14.66 -6.33 7.34
CA GLN A 69 -14.09 -6.27 5.99
C GLN A 69 -14.10 -4.85 5.42
N ASN A 70 -15.19 -4.09 5.64
CA ASN A 70 -15.28 -2.71 5.15
C ASN A 70 -14.28 -1.78 5.82
N GLN A 71 -14.02 -1.96 7.12
CA GLN A 71 -12.99 -1.19 7.82
C GLN A 71 -11.61 -1.54 7.27
N LEU A 72 -11.30 -2.82 7.13
CA LEU A 72 -10.02 -3.26 6.57
C LEU A 72 -9.80 -2.71 5.15
N GLY A 73 -10.85 -2.67 4.32
CA GLY A 73 -10.80 -2.06 2.98
C GLY A 73 -10.42 -0.58 3.02
N ARG A 74 -11.05 0.20 3.90
CA ARG A 74 -10.72 1.63 4.07
C ARG A 74 -9.28 1.83 4.55
N GLU A 75 -8.87 1.05 5.54
CA GLU A 75 -7.51 1.15 6.13
C GLU A 75 -6.39 0.69 5.18
N THR A 76 -6.73 -0.05 4.14
CA THR A 76 -5.78 -0.53 3.12
C THR A 76 -5.96 0.15 1.76
N ALA A 77 -6.79 1.18 1.68
CA ALA A 77 -7.13 1.88 0.44
C ALA A 77 -7.59 0.93 -0.69
N MET A 78 -8.36 -0.11 -0.34
CA MET A 78 -8.93 -1.07 -1.28
C MET A 78 -10.44 -0.85 -1.42
N ASP A 79 -10.93 -0.88 -2.66
CA ASP A 79 -12.37 -0.87 -2.92
C ASP A 79 -13.04 -2.17 -2.42
N VAL A 80 -14.38 -2.13 -2.34
CA VAL A 80 -15.18 -3.23 -1.78
C VAL A 80 -14.96 -4.57 -2.50
N ALA A 81 -14.83 -4.55 -3.82
CA ALA A 81 -14.64 -5.77 -4.61
C ALA A 81 -13.22 -6.33 -4.41
N THR A 82 -12.22 -5.47 -4.38
CA THR A 82 -10.82 -5.84 -4.16
C THR A 82 -10.63 -6.43 -2.78
N ILE A 83 -11.07 -5.76 -1.71
CA ILE A 83 -10.88 -6.27 -0.35
C ILE A 83 -11.64 -7.58 -0.12
N LYS A 84 -12.84 -7.74 -0.70
CA LYS A 84 -13.57 -9.00 -0.64
C LYS A 84 -12.75 -10.14 -1.25
N GLY A 85 -12.26 -9.98 -2.46
CA GLY A 85 -11.45 -11.00 -3.13
C GLY A 85 -10.13 -11.31 -2.41
N VAL A 86 -9.51 -10.32 -1.76
CA VAL A 86 -8.31 -10.51 -0.93
C VAL A 86 -8.65 -11.34 0.32
N VAL A 87 -9.70 -10.95 1.04
CA VAL A 87 -10.15 -11.66 2.26
C VAL A 87 -10.55 -13.10 1.95
N ASP A 88 -11.35 -13.33 0.91
CA ASP A 88 -11.76 -14.66 0.50
C ASP A 88 -10.55 -15.60 0.27
N ARG A 89 -9.51 -15.08 -0.38
CA ARG A 89 -8.26 -15.86 -0.62
C ARG A 89 -7.48 -16.09 0.66
N LEU A 90 -7.41 -15.12 1.57
CA LEU A 90 -6.71 -15.26 2.85
C LEU A 90 -7.43 -16.25 3.77
N VAL A 91 -8.76 -16.26 3.78
CA VAL A 91 -9.56 -17.26 4.49
C VAL A 91 -9.35 -18.65 3.89
N ALA A 92 -9.41 -18.78 2.56
CA ALA A 92 -9.17 -20.05 1.87
C ALA A 92 -7.76 -20.62 2.14
N ARG A 93 -6.78 -19.74 2.42
CA ARG A 93 -5.41 -20.14 2.81
C ARG A 93 -5.26 -20.41 4.31
N GLY A 94 -6.30 -20.24 5.10
CA GLY A 94 -6.26 -20.42 6.56
C GLY A 94 -5.43 -19.36 7.31
N LEU A 95 -5.20 -18.18 6.70
CA LEU A 95 -4.45 -17.08 7.31
C LEU A 95 -5.34 -16.10 8.08
N VAL A 96 -6.61 -16.04 7.69
CA VAL A 96 -7.65 -15.19 8.28
C VAL A 96 -8.86 -16.06 8.58
N GLN A 97 -9.55 -15.77 9.65
CA GLN A 97 -10.83 -16.38 10.00
C GLN A 97 -11.88 -15.31 10.27
N THR A 98 -13.15 -15.71 10.18
CA THR A 98 -14.29 -14.87 10.53
C THR A 98 -14.87 -15.34 11.85
N GLU A 99 -15.19 -14.38 12.72
CA GLU A 99 -15.80 -14.63 14.04
C GLU A 99 -17.02 -13.73 14.22
N ALA A 100 -17.88 -14.07 15.17
CA ALA A 100 -18.94 -13.15 15.61
C ALA A 100 -18.30 -11.93 16.30
N ASP A 101 -18.78 -10.73 15.98
CA ASP A 101 -18.33 -9.52 16.66
C ASP A 101 -18.63 -9.62 18.16
N PRO A 102 -17.63 -9.45 19.05
CA PRO A 102 -17.85 -9.47 20.50
C PRO A 102 -18.85 -8.42 21.00
N LYS A 103 -19.04 -7.34 20.24
CA LYS A 103 -19.95 -6.23 20.58
C LYS A 103 -21.34 -6.38 19.95
N ASP A 104 -21.44 -7.08 18.83
CA ASP A 104 -22.69 -7.33 18.12
C ASP A 104 -22.59 -8.67 17.37
N GLY A 105 -23.02 -9.74 18.02
CA GLY A 105 -22.95 -11.11 17.50
C GLY A 105 -23.67 -11.35 16.15
N ARG A 106 -24.40 -10.35 15.64
CA ARG A 106 -25.01 -10.39 14.29
C ARG A 106 -24.04 -10.02 13.17
N ARG A 107 -22.90 -9.44 13.53
CA ARG A 107 -21.85 -9.03 12.59
C ARG A 107 -20.70 -10.02 12.62
N LEU A 108 -20.06 -10.17 11.46
CA LEU A 108 -18.82 -10.92 11.34
C LEU A 108 -17.65 -9.97 11.34
N VAL A 109 -16.62 -10.33 12.05
CA VAL A 109 -15.32 -9.66 12.07
C VAL A 109 -14.23 -10.62 11.61
N LEU A 110 -13.15 -10.05 11.13
CA LEU A 110 -11.95 -10.73 10.66
C LEU A 110 -10.91 -10.75 11.77
N CYS A 111 -10.30 -11.90 11.96
CA CYS A 111 -9.16 -12.10 12.85
C CYS A 111 -8.07 -12.89 12.13
N LEU A 112 -6.82 -12.68 12.50
CA LEU A 112 -5.73 -13.54 12.06
C LEU A 112 -5.83 -14.91 12.78
N THR A 113 -5.51 -15.96 12.04
CA THR A 113 -5.22 -17.27 12.64
C THR A 113 -3.79 -17.29 13.19
N ASP A 114 -3.43 -18.33 13.95
CA ASP A 114 -2.04 -18.53 14.38
C ASP A 114 -1.08 -18.65 13.18
N GLU A 115 -1.53 -19.30 12.09
CA GLU A 115 -0.77 -19.38 10.84
C GLU A 115 -0.65 -18.02 10.16
N GLY A 116 -1.72 -17.20 10.19
CA GLY A 116 -1.66 -15.82 9.70
C GLY A 116 -0.63 -14.98 10.45
N GLN A 117 -0.61 -15.08 11.79
CA GLN A 117 0.39 -14.39 12.62
C GLN A 117 1.81 -14.88 12.33
N SER A 118 1.99 -16.20 12.24
CA SER A 118 3.29 -16.79 11.90
C SER A 118 3.77 -16.39 10.51
N THR A 119 2.85 -16.33 9.53
CA THR A 119 3.15 -15.88 8.17
C THR A 119 3.64 -14.44 8.16
N ILE A 120 3.01 -13.53 8.92
CA ILE A 120 3.48 -12.16 9.04
C ILE A 120 4.87 -12.12 9.66
N ALA A 121 5.08 -12.82 10.76
CA ALA A 121 6.36 -12.84 11.47
C ALA A 121 7.53 -13.29 10.56
N ARG A 122 7.32 -14.31 9.74
CA ARG A 122 8.32 -14.82 8.80
C ARG A 122 8.68 -13.84 7.69
N ASN A 123 7.75 -12.95 7.31
CA ASN A 123 7.87 -12.11 6.12
C ASN A 123 8.19 -10.64 6.43
N ILE A 124 8.21 -10.21 7.69
CA ILE A 124 8.46 -8.81 8.06
C ILE A 124 9.80 -8.32 7.54
N GLU A 125 10.86 -9.10 7.72
CA GLU A 125 12.21 -8.72 7.28
C GLU A 125 12.27 -8.57 5.76
N ALA A 126 11.67 -9.49 5.02
CA ALA A 126 11.55 -9.40 3.58
C ALA A 126 10.77 -8.15 3.15
N ALA A 127 9.67 -7.83 3.83
CA ALA A 127 8.87 -6.64 3.53
C ALA A 127 9.64 -5.32 3.72
N VAL A 128 10.46 -5.24 4.77
CA VAL A 128 11.37 -4.09 4.99
C VAL A 128 12.38 -4.00 3.84
N THR A 129 13.00 -5.13 3.48
CA THR A 129 13.99 -5.18 2.39
C THR A 129 13.36 -4.83 1.03
N VAL A 130 12.12 -5.22 0.76
CA VAL A 130 11.37 -4.79 -0.44
C VAL A 130 11.27 -3.27 -0.53
N THR A 131 11.00 -2.60 0.59
CA THR A 131 10.95 -1.13 0.62
C THR A 131 12.30 -0.53 0.29
N ASP A 132 13.36 -1.01 0.92
CA ASP A 132 14.72 -0.54 0.66
C ASP A 132 15.15 -0.76 -0.79
N GLU A 133 14.86 -1.92 -1.35
CA GLU A 133 15.18 -2.24 -2.74
C GLU A 133 14.36 -1.41 -3.74
N THR A 134 13.07 -1.20 -3.45
CA THR A 134 12.21 -0.33 -4.27
C THR A 134 12.79 1.09 -4.36
N LEU A 135 13.28 1.60 -3.25
CA LEU A 135 13.84 2.95 -3.12
C LEU A 135 15.35 3.03 -3.33
N SER A 136 16.00 1.92 -3.70
CA SER A 136 17.47 1.84 -3.84
C SER A 136 18.09 2.88 -4.78
N PRO A 137 17.43 3.34 -5.87
CA PRO A 137 17.98 4.40 -6.73
C PRO A 137 18.05 5.77 -6.08
N LEU A 138 17.41 5.98 -4.92
CA LEU A 138 17.29 7.27 -4.26
C LEU A 138 18.30 7.40 -3.10
N THR A 139 18.82 8.61 -2.92
CA THR A 139 19.55 8.98 -1.70
C THR A 139 18.63 8.98 -0.48
N SER A 140 19.18 8.96 0.73
CA SER A 140 18.38 8.98 1.97
C SER A 140 17.47 10.21 2.06
N ALA A 141 17.93 11.37 1.62
CA ALA A 141 17.12 12.60 1.60
C ALA A 141 15.97 12.51 0.60
N GLU A 142 16.22 12.01 -0.60
CA GLU A 142 15.19 11.80 -1.63
C GLU A 142 14.15 10.76 -1.21
N ARG A 143 14.56 9.69 -0.52
CA ARG A 143 13.63 8.69 0.03
C ARG A 143 12.66 9.30 1.03
N MET A 144 13.18 10.08 1.98
CA MET A 144 12.35 10.77 2.97
C MET A 144 11.39 11.76 2.28
N MET A 145 11.90 12.55 1.35
CA MET A 145 11.10 13.52 0.61
C MET A 145 9.99 12.83 -0.20
N LEU A 146 10.31 11.76 -0.94
CA LEU A 146 9.33 11.01 -1.72
C LEU A 146 8.20 10.47 -0.83
N LEU A 147 8.52 9.85 0.30
CA LEU A 147 7.53 9.30 1.22
C LEU A 147 6.62 10.39 1.80
N GLU A 148 7.19 11.55 2.18
CA GLU A 148 6.41 12.68 2.69
C GLU A 148 5.51 13.30 1.59
N LEU A 149 6.01 13.42 0.36
CA LEU A 149 5.22 13.95 -0.75
C LEU A 149 4.09 13.00 -1.16
N LEU A 150 4.34 11.68 -1.21
CA LEU A 150 3.30 10.70 -1.49
C LEU A 150 2.18 10.75 -0.45
N LYS A 151 2.50 10.88 0.85
CA LYS A 151 1.49 11.03 1.91
C LYS A 151 0.57 12.24 1.74
N LYS A 152 1.02 13.28 1.05
CA LYS A 152 0.21 14.49 0.82
C LYS A 152 -0.84 14.31 -0.29
N ILE A 153 -0.67 13.31 -1.15
CA ILE A 153 -1.54 13.06 -2.30
C ILE A 153 -2.34 11.75 -2.18
N CYS A 154 -2.16 11.01 -1.06
CA CYS A 154 -2.90 9.77 -0.75
C CYS A 154 -4.07 10.02 0.28
#